data_5294561494a27511ee4d3a6de7d27fac
#
_entry.id   5294561494a27511ee4d3a6de7d27fac
#
_cell.length_a   1.000
_cell.length_b   1.000
_cell.length_c   1.000
_cell.angle_alpha   90.00
_cell.angle_beta   90.00
_cell.angle_gamma   90.00
#
_symmetry.space_group_name_H-M   'P 1'
#
loop_
_entity.id
_entity.type
_entity.pdbx_description
1 polymer ?
#
loop_
_entity_poly.entity_id
_entity_poly.type
_entity_poly.pdbx_seq_one_letter_code
_entity_poly.pdbx_strand_id
1 'polypeptide(L)'
;AFDLSAFLAEMEVLYQRGARNFKFVDRTFNLKIAASLSILQFFLDRLTDGLFLHFEVVPDHLPDRLKALIAQFPPGVLQFEVGVQSFNVEVQQRISRRQDNAKTEVNLRWLLTQSNAHVHADLIFGLPGETLESFAAGFDRLYQLRPHEIQLGLLKRLRGAPIARHTADCGMVYDKIPPY
;
A
#
# COMPACT_ATOMS: atom_id res chain seq x y z
N ALA A 1 18.53 -3.21 10.87
CA ALA A 1 18.23 -2.41 9.68
C ALA A 1 19.10 -2.94 8.56
N PHE A 2 18.54 -3.18 7.38
CA PHE A 2 19.32 -3.57 6.21
C PHE A 2 20.25 -2.42 5.81
N ASP A 3 21.49 -2.75 5.47
CA ASP A 3 22.37 -1.82 4.79
C ASP A 3 21.84 -1.57 3.37
N LEU A 4 21.50 -0.33 3.08
CA LEU A 4 20.91 0.04 1.79
C LEU A 4 21.87 -0.19 0.63
N SER A 5 23.18 0.02 0.84
CA SER A 5 24.20 -0.18 -0.21
C SER A 5 24.34 -1.67 -0.54
N ALA A 6 24.38 -2.53 0.46
CA ALA A 6 24.39 -3.98 0.26
C ALA A 6 23.11 -4.45 -0.44
N PHE A 7 21.94 -3.92 -0.02
CA PHE A 7 20.67 -4.24 -0.67
C PHE A 7 20.64 -3.86 -2.16
N LEU A 8 21.10 -2.66 -2.51
CA LEU A 8 21.16 -2.21 -3.91
C LEU A 8 22.17 -3.01 -4.74
N ALA A 9 23.28 -3.45 -4.13
CA ALA A 9 24.23 -4.34 -4.78
C ALA A 9 23.61 -5.71 -5.12
N GLU A 10 22.81 -6.28 -4.21
CA GLU A 10 22.07 -7.52 -4.50
C GLU A 10 21.00 -7.32 -5.59
N MET A 11 20.30 -6.19 -5.58
CA MET A 11 19.35 -5.84 -6.66
C MET A 11 20.06 -5.75 -8.01
N GLU A 12 21.28 -5.17 -8.06
CA GLU A 12 22.10 -5.13 -9.27
C GLU A 12 22.41 -6.54 -9.78
N VAL A 13 22.82 -7.46 -8.90
CA VAL A 13 23.10 -8.85 -9.28
C VAL A 13 21.86 -9.51 -9.88
N LEU A 14 20.68 -9.33 -9.27
CA LEU A 14 19.43 -9.89 -9.80
C LEU A 14 19.08 -9.29 -11.15
N TYR A 15 19.21 -7.96 -11.29
CA TYR A 15 18.94 -7.27 -12.54
C TYR A 15 19.85 -7.75 -13.68
N GLN A 16 21.16 -7.91 -13.42
CA GLN A 16 22.15 -8.42 -14.39
C GLN A 16 21.89 -9.88 -14.80
N ARG A 17 21.28 -10.67 -13.91
CA ARG A 17 20.81 -12.04 -14.21
C ARG A 17 19.51 -12.09 -15.00
N GLY A 18 18.95 -10.95 -15.37
CA GLY A 18 17.76 -10.85 -16.19
C GLY A 18 16.45 -10.70 -15.43
N ALA A 19 16.46 -10.55 -14.08
CA ALA A 19 15.24 -10.25 -13.35
C ALA A 19 14.69 -8.88 -13.78
N ARG A 20 13.37 -8.85 -14.05
CA ARG A 20 12.66 -7.62 -14.47
C ARG A 20 11.39 -7.39 -13.64
N ASN A 21 10.93 -8.37 -12.89
CA ASN A 21 9.76 -8.26 -12.00
C ASN A 21 10.23 -8.30 -10.56
N PHE A 22 10.03 -7.19 -9.83
CA PHE A 22 10.42 -7.04 -8.44
C PHE A 22 9.22 -6.68 -7.59
N LYS A 23 8.83 -7.60 -6.71
CA LYS A 23 7.81 -7.35 -5.69
C LYS A 23 8.47 -7.13 -4.34
N PHE A 24 8.30 -5.92 -3.80
CA PHE A 24 8.79 -5.56 -2.48
C PHE A 24 7.74 -5.94 -1.44
N VAL A 25 8.11 -6.84 -0.54
CA VAL A 25 7.23 -7.36 0.52
C VAL A 25 7.29 -6.54 1.82
N ASP A 26 7.97 -5.41 1.83
CA ASP A 26 7.94 -4.47 2.94
C ASP A 26 6.60 -3.74 2.93
N ARG A 27 5.82 -3.92 3.99
CA ARG A 27 4.45 -3.39 4.13
C ARG A 27 4.33 -1.88 4.05
N THR A 28 5.43 -1.15 4.04
CA THR A 28 5.42 0.31 4.05
C THR A 28 6.68 0.89 3.41
N PHE A 29 6.78 0.70 2.11
CA PHE A 29 7.91 1.18 1.31
C PHE A 29 8.24 2.65 1.56
N ASN A 30 7.24 3.51 1.71
CA ASN A 30 7.39 4.95 1.81
C ASN A 30 7.58 5.51 3.24
N LEU A 31 7.87 4.69 4.24
CA LEU A 31 8.21 5.20 5.59
C LEU A 31 9.62 5.78 5.68
N LYS A 32 10.60 5.14 5.03
CA LYS A 32 11.99 5.60 5.01
C LYS A 32 12.28 6.28 3.67
N ILE A 33 11.85 7.53 3.54
CA ILE A 33 11.89 8.26 2.27
C ILE A 33 13.26 8.26 1.59
N ALA A 34 14.36 8.39 2.34
CA ALA A 34 15.70 8.34 1.76
C ALA A 34 15.98 6.99 1.08
N ALA A 35 15.60 5.87 1.70
CA ALA A 35 15.75 4.54 1.11
C ALA A 35 14.83 4.37 -0.11
N SER A 36 13.57 4.83 -0.01
CA SER A 36 12.62 4.78 -1.14
C SER A 36 13.13 5.54 -2.34
N LEU A 37 13.69 6.74 -2.14
CA LEU A 37 14.28 7.54 -3.21
C LEU A 37 15.47 6.82 -3.87
N SER A 38 16.36 6.24 -3.06
CA SER A 38 17.53 5.50 -3.60
C SER A 38 17.11 4.27 -4.38
N ILE A 39 16.07 3.54 -3.92
CA ILE A 39 15.57 2.36 -4.61
C ILE A 39 14.89 2.76 -5.94
N LEU A 40 14.03 3.77 -5.93
CA LEU A 40 13.38 4.23 -7.16
C LEU A 40 14.42 4.78 -8.15
N GLN A 41 15.40 5.58 -7.69
CA GLN A 41 16.47 6.09 -8.55
C GLN A 41 17.27 4.95 -9.18
N PHE A 42 17.61 3.91 -8.39
CA PHE A 42 18.32 2.73 -8.90
C PHE A 42 17.60 2.11 -10.11
N PHE A 43 16.28 1.94 -10.05
CA PHE A 43 15.50 1.37 -11.14
C PHE A 43 15.24 2.37 -12.26
N LEU A 44 15.10 3.66 -11.95
CA LEU A 44 14.94 4.71 -12.96
C LEU A 44 16.17 4.82 -13.87
N ASP A 45 17.37 4.69 -13.29
CA ASP A 45 18.63 4.66 -14.04
C ASP A 45 18.80 3.39 -14.90
N ARG A 46 17.92 2.39 -14.70
CA ARG A 46 17.96 1.06 -15.34
C ARG A 46 16.66 0.70 -16.07
N LEU A 47 15.90 1.71 -16.49
CA LEU A 47 14.67 1.47 -17.25
C LEU A 47 14.94 0.60 -18.47
N THR A 48 14.15 -0.47 -18.62
CA THR A 48 14.21 -1.40 -19.73
C THR A 48 12.87 -2.04 -19.96
N ASP A 49 12.64 -2.62 -21.12
CA ASP A 49 11.42 -3.33 -21.45
C ASP A 49 11.16 -4.48 -20.47
N GLY A 50 9.92 -4.61 -20.05
CA GLY A 50 9.48 -5.64 -19.12
C GLY A 50 9.82 -5.37 -17.64
N LEU A 51 10.48 -4.25 -17.30
CA LEU A 51 10.68 -3.89 -15.89
C LEU A 51 9.34 -3.62 -15.23
N PHE A 52 9.09 -4.31 -14.11
CA PHE A 52 7.90 -4.15 -13.29
C PHE A 52 8.26 -4.12 -11.82
N LEU A 53 7.78 -3.10 -11.11
CA LEU A 53 8.07 -2.84 -9.71
C LEU A 53 6.78 -2.72 -8.93
N HIS A 54 6.62 -3.55 -7.90
CA HIS A 54 5.46 -3.52 -7.03
C HIS A 54 5.86 -3.15 -5.60
N PHE A 55 5.21 -2.13 -5.04
CA PHE A 55 5.44 -1.63 -3.69
C PHE A 55 4.14 -1.49 -2.91
N GLU A 56 4.16 -1.85 -1.62
CA GLU A 56 3.10 -1.52 -0.67
C GLU A 56 3.39 -0.17 -0.01
N VAL A 57 2.43 0.75 0.01
CA VAL A 57 2.60 2.11 0.52
C VAL A 57 1.49 2.54 1.46
N VAL A 58 1.83 3.40 2.42
CA VAL A 58 0.82 4.13 3.20
C VAL A 58 0.36 5.37 2.43
N PRO A 59 -0.95 5.60 2.33
CA PRO A 59 -1.49 6.60 1.41
C PRO A 59 -1.23 8.05 1.81
N ASP A 60 -1.12 8.36 3.09
CA ASP A 60 -1.02 9.73 3.60
C ASP A 60 0.43 10.25 3.72
N HIS A 61 1.41 9.43 3.33
CA HIS A 61 2.84 9.77 3.41
C HIS A 61 3.52 9.74 2.04
N LEU A 62 3.26 10.74 1.21
CA LEU A 62 3.82 10.85 -0.14
C LEU A 62 4.41 12.26 -0.37
N PRO A 63 5.62 12.55 0.15
CA PRO A 63 6.23 13.87 0.03
C PRO A 63 6.61 14.21 -1.42
N ASP A 64 6.68 15.50 -1.75
CA ASP A 64 6.88 16.01 -3.12
C ASP A 64 8.13 15.45 -3.80
N ARG A 65 9.24 15.27 -3.06
CA ARG A 65 10.46 14.66 -3.62
C ARG A 65 10.25 13.21 -4.07
N LEU A 66 9.37 12.45 -3.40
CA LEU A 66 9.02 11.10 -3.81
C LEU A 66 8.08 11.13 -5.02
N LYS A 67 7.10 12.03 -5.03
CA LYS A 67 6.23 12.29 -6.18
C LYS A 67 7.03 12.64 -7.42
N ALA A 68 7.98 13.56 -7.30
CA ALA A 68 8.82 13.99 -8.42
C ALA A 68 9.60 12.83 -9.07
N LEU A 69 10.00 11.83 -8.28
CA LEU A 69 10.69 10.65 -8.80
C LEU A 69 9.70 9.65 -9.42
N ILE A 70 8.56 9.40 -8.75
CA ILE A 70 7.51 8.52 -9.26
C ILE A 70 6.99 8.99 -10.63
N ALA A 71 6.81 10.29 -10.82
CA ALA A 71 6.32 10.86 -12.07
C ALA A 71 7.24 10.63 -13.28
N GLN A 72 8.50 10.25 -13.07
CA GLN A 72 9.46 9.99 -14.16
C GLN A 72 9.35 8.57 -14.74
N PHE A 73 8.64 7.67 -14.06
CA PHE A 73 8.49 6.31 -14.56
C PHE A 73 7.46 6.22 -15.68
N PRO A 74 7.75 5.48 -16.76
CA PRO A 74 6.80 5.27 -17.85
C PRO A 74 5.65 4.35 -17.42
N PRO A 75 4.55 4.32 -18.20
CA PRO A 75 3.43 3.41 -17.95
C PRO A 75 3.88 1.94 -17.91
N GLY A 76 3.24 1.14 -17.04
CA GLY A 76 3.47 -0.30 -16.91
C GLY A 76 4.66 -0.70 -16.03
N VAL A 77 5.45 0.25 -15.54
CA VAL A 77 6.62 -0.05 -14.68
C VAL A 77 6.27 -0.07 -13.21
N LEU A 78 5.51 0.91 -12.71
CA LEU A 78 5.18 1.01 -11.28
C LEU A 78 3.78 0.52 -10.98
N GLN A 79 3.65 -0.31 -9.96
CA GLN A 79 2.40 -0.62 -9.28
C GLN A 79 2.52 -0.33 -7.80
N PHE A 80 1.55 0.43 -7.26
CA PHE A 80 1.41 0.67 -5.83
C PHE A 80 0.18 -0.05 -5.28
N GLU A 81 0.39 -0.88 -4.28
CA GLU A 81 -0.66 -1.41 -3.40
C GLU A 81 -0.83 -0.41 -2.25
N VAL A 82 -1.96 0.27 -2.24
CA VAL A 82 -2.24 1.38 -1.33
C VAL A 82 -3.22 0.93 -0.27
N GLY A 83 -2.69 0.57 0.89
CA GLY A 83 -3.51 0.12 2.00
C GLY A 83 -4.30 1.27 2.63
N VAL A 84 -5.52 1.51 2.20
CA VAL A 84 -6.45 2.47 2.84
C VAL A 84 -7.10 1.84 4.08
N GLN A 85 -7.52 0.60 3.98
CA GLN A 85 -8.16 -0.27 4.97
C GLN A 85 -9.57 0.18 5.37
N SER A 86 -9.76 1.39 5.87
CA SER A 86 -11.03 2.04 6.18
C SER A 86 -10.88 3.55 6.17
N PHE A 87 -11.94 4.28 5.81
CA PHE A 87 -12.04 5.73 5.95
C PHE A 87 -12.72 6.15 7.28
N ASN A 88 -13.23 5.20 8.05
CA ASN A 88 -13.86 5.48 9.33
C ASN A 88 -12.81 5.77 10.40
N VAL A 89 -12.81 7.00 10.93
CA VAL A 89 -11.81 7.48 11.90
C VAL A 89 -11.85 6.70 13.21
N GLU A 90 -13.05 6.31 13.68
CA GLU A 90 -13.20 5.53 14.92
C GLU A 90 -12.60 4.11 14.74
N VAL A 91 -12.85 3.50 13.59
CA VAL A 91 -12.26 2.20 13.23
C VAL A 91 -10.74 2.31 13.14
N GLN A 92 -10.23 3.35 12.46
CA GLN A 92 -8.78 3.61 12.36
C GLN A 92 -8.14 3.73 13.75
N GLN A 93 -8.75 4.50 14.67
CA GLN A 93 -8.27 4.64 16.05
C GLN A 93 -8.27 3.28 16.79
N ARG A 94 -9.34 2.50 16.63
CA ARG A 94 -9.50 1.19 17.27
C ARG A 94 -8.42 0.19 16.84
N ILE A 95 -8.08 0.18 15.57
CA ILE A 95 -7.00 -0.67 15.03
C ILE A 95 -5.61 -0.03 15.16
N SER A 96 -5.50 1.08 15.90
CA SER A 96 -4.25 1.83 16.11
C SER A 96 -3.61 2.33 14.81
N ARG A 97 -4.43 2.63 13.81
CA ARG A 97 -4.00 3.21 12.53
C ARG A 97 -4.09 4.73 12.59
N ARG A 98 -2.95 5.38 12.43
CA ARG A 98 -2.86 6.83 12.31
C ARG A 98 -2.86 7.18 10.81
N GLN A 99 -4.00 7.55 10.27
CA GLN A 99 -4.15 7.90 8.86
C GLN A 99 -4.86 9.25 8.74
N ASP A 100 -4.33 10.11 7.90
CA ASP A 100 -4.97 11.36 7.49
C ASP A 100 -5.78 11.10 6.21
N ASN A 101 -7.10 11.01 6.33
CA ASN A 101 -7.98 10.71 5.20
C ASN A 101 -7.94 11.79 4.11
N ALA A 102 -7.78 13.06 4.48
CA ALA A 102 -7.69 14.15 3.50
C ALA A 102 -6.40 14.06 2.68
N LYS A 103 -5.26 13.81 3.34
CA LYS A 103 -3.99 13.55 2.63
C LYS A 103 -4.03 12.28 1.81
N THR A 104 -4.69 11.22 2.30
CA THR A 104 -4.91 9.98 1.56
C THR A 104 -5.58 10.27 0.21
N GLU A 105 -6.67 11.00 0.19
CA GLU A 105 -7.36 11.35 -1.05
C GLU A 105 -6.54 12.23 -1.98
N VAL A 106 -5.88 13.25 -1.43
CA VAL A 106 -5.00 14.12 -2.21
C VAL A 106 -3.89 13.32 -2.88
N ASN A 107 -3.26 12.42 -2.15
CA ASN A 107 -2.17 11.60 -2.67
C ASN A 107 -2.64 10.54 -3.67
N LEU A 108 -3.78 9.87 -3.41
CA LEU A 108 -4.38 8.95 -4.37
C LEU A 108 -4.74 9.68 -5.67
N ARG A 109 -5.39 10.84 -5.58
CA ARG A 109 -5.73 11.66 -6.74
C ARG A 109 -4.49 12.08 -7.52
N TRP A 110 -3.42 12.44 -6.82
CA TRP A 110 -2.14 12.76 -7.46
C TRP A 110 -1.53 11.55 -8.18
N LEU A 111 -1.49 10.37 -7.54
CA LEU A 111 -0.99 9.13 -8.18
C LEU A 111 -1.75 8.80 -9.45
N LEU A 112 -3.08 8.97 -9.43
CA LEU A 112 -3.97 8.63 -10.55
C LEU A 112 -3.94 9.64 -11.71
N THR A 113 -3.59 10.91 -11.45
CA THR A 113 -3.68 11.98 -12.45
C THR A 113 -2.35 12.59 -12.86
N GLN A 114 -1.31 12.42 -12.05
CA GLN A 114 0.00 13.05 -12.23
C GLN A 114 1.15 12.03 -12.30
N SER A 115 0.83 10.74 -12.29
CA SER A 115 1.82 9.67 -12.49
C SER A 115 1.27 8.60 -13.44
N ASN A 116 2.16 7.74 -13.92
CA ASN A 116 1.81 6.57 -14.73
C ASN A 116 1.74 5.28 -13.88
N ALA A 117 1.75 5.40 -12.56
CA ALA A 117 1.73 4.24 -11.68
C ALA A 117 0.35 3.58 -11.70
N HIS A 118 0.32 2.25 -11.79
CA HIS A 118 -0.89 1.49 -11.54
C HIS A 118 -1.21 1.49 -10.04
N VAL A 119 -2.41 1.89 -9.68
CA VAL A 119 -2.85 2.03 -8.28
C VAL A 119 -3.88 0.95 -7.95
N HIS A 120 -3.50 0.10 -7.02
CA HIS A 120 -4.33 -0.92 -6.41
C HIS A 120 -4.63 -0.46 -4.98
N ALA A 121 -5.88 -0.21 -4.65
CA ALA A 121 -6.27 0.33 -3.34
C ALA A 121 -7.06 -0.67 -2.52
N ASP A 122 -6.70 -0.86 -1.25
CA ASP A 122 -7.25 -1.90 -0.39
C ASP A 122 -8.18 -1.36 0.68
N LEU A 123 -9.33 -2.01 0.83
CA LEU A 123 -10.23 -1.89 1.97
C LEU A 123 -10.35 -3.24 2.67
N ILE A 124 -10.51 -3.21 4.00
CA ILE A 124 -10.75 -4.42 4.79
C ILE A 124 -12.16 -4.42 5.34
N PHE A 125 -12.95 -5.42 4.95
CA PHE A 125 -14.27 -5.67 5.50
C PHE A 125 -14.16 -6.45 6.82
N GLY A 126 -15.00 -6.07 7.81
CA GLY A 126 -15.06 -6.75 9.10
C GLY A 126 -14.08 -6.21 10.14
N LEU A 127 -13.55 -4.99 9.97
CA LEU A 127 -12.75 -4.34 11.00
C LEU A 127 -13.56 -4.09 12.27
N PRO A 128 -12.94 -4.17 13.47
CA PRO A 128 -13.64 -4.04 14.74
C PRO A 128 -14.33 -2.68 14.88
N GLY A 129 -15.65 -2.71 15.07
CA GLY A 129 -16.51 -1.53 15.21
C GLY A 129 -16.93 -0.88 13.89
N GLU A 130 -16.58 -1.44 12.74
CA GLU A 130 -17.09 -0.99 11.45
C GLU A 130 -18.47 -1.57 11.17
N THR A 131 -19.43 -0.73 10.77
CA THR A 131 -20.74 -1.16 10.30
C THR A 131 -20.76 -1.33 8.80
N LEU A 132 -21.76 -2.03 8.26
CA LEU A 132 -21.93 -2.18 6.82
C LEU A 132 -22.11 -0.82 6.13
N GLU A 133 -22.88 0.08 6.75
CA GLU A 133 -23.13 1.43 6.22
C GLU A 133 -21.83 2.26 6.16
N SER A 134 -21.03 2.17 7.23
CA SER A 134 -19.71 2.85 7.30
C SER A 134 -18.75 2.31 6.25
N PHE A 135 -18.69 0.99 6.10
CA PHE A 135 -17.86 0.35 5.08
C PHE A 135 -18.32 0.73 3.67
N ALA A 136 -19.65 0.69 3.40
CA ALA A 136 -20.21 1.08 2.11
C ALA A 136 -19.87 2.55 1.76
N ALA A 137 -20.04 3.46 2.71
CA ALA A 137 -19.64 4.86 2.53
C ALA A 137 -18.13 5.02 2.25
N GLY A 138 -17.30 4.23 2.93
CA GLY A 138 -15.85 4.19 2.66
C GLY A 138 -15.51 3.64 1.28
N PHE A 139 -16.22 2.60 0.84
CA PHE A 139 -16.10 2.04 -0.49
C PHE A 139 -16.49 3.06 -1.57
N ASP A 140 -17.65 3.71 -1.42
CA ASP A 140 -18.14 4.73 -2.38
C ASP A 140 -17.15 5.89 -2.48
N ARG A 141 -16.58 6.30 -1.34
CA ARG A 141 -15.55 7.35 -1.29
C ARG A 141 -14.30 6.96 -2.07
N LEU A 142 -13.82 5.72 -1.91
CA LEU A 142 -12.68 5.21 -2.68
C LEU A 142 -13.03 5.05 -4.17
N TYR A 143 -14.21 4.52 -4.47
CA TYR A 143 -14.68 4.31 -5.84
C TYR A 143 -14.76 5.63 -6.63
N GLN A 144 -15.17 6.74 -5.99
CA GLN A 144 -15.20 8.07 -6.60
C GLN A 144 -13.80 8.59 -6.97
N LEU A 145 -12.75 8.13 -6.33
CA LEU A 145 -11.37 8.45 -6.70
C LEU A 145 -10.90 7.71 -7.96
N ARG A 146 -11.59 6.63 -8.34
CA ARG A 146 -11.32 5.81 -9.53
C ARG A 146 -9.90 5.22 -9.56
N PRO A 147 -9.43 4.52 -8.52
CA PRO A 147 -8.20 3.75 -8.64
C PRO A 147 -8.33 2.72 -9.76
N HIS A 148 -7.21 2.21 -10.25
CA HIS A 148 -7.22 1.19 -11.30
C HIS A 148 -7.85 -0.11 -10.81
N GLU A 149 -7.60 -0.46 -9.55
CA GLU A 149 -8.19 -1.62 -8.88
C GLU A 149 -8.59 -1.28 -7.44
N ILE A 150 -9.70 -1.87 -6.97
CA ILE A 150 -10.09 -1.87 -5.55
C ILE A 150 -10.12 -3.32 -5.08
N GLN A 151 -9.32 -3.62 -4.07
CA GLN A 151 -9.35 -4.92 -3.41
C GLN A 151 -10.15 -4.83 -2.11
N LEU A 152 -11.15 -5.71 -1.99
CA LEU A 152 -11.88 -5.90 -0.74
C LEU A 152 -11.32 -7.14 -0.02
N GLY A 153 -10.53 -6.90 1.01
CA GLY A 153 -10.02 -7.96 1.88
C GLY A 153 -11.01 -8.27 3.00
N LEU A 154 -11.28 -9.56 3.26
CA LEU A 154 -11.93 -9.95 4.50
C LEU A 154 -10.91 -9.92 5.63
N LEU A 155 -11.30 -9.38 6.80
CA LEU A 155 -10.42 -9.37 7.96
C LEU A 155 -10.03 -10.80 8.35
N LYS A 156 -8.73 -11.05 8.44
CA LYS A 156 -8.17 -12.33 8.86
C LYS A 156 -7.54 -12.20 10.26
N ARG A 157 -7.83 -13.17 11.12
CA ARG A 157 -7.17 -13.28 12.42
C ARG A 157 -5.80 -13.94 12.28
N LEU A 158 -4.81 -13.16 11.88
CA LEU A 158 -3.45 -13.67 11.79
C LEU A 158 -2.88 -13.94 13.19
N ARG A 159 -2.06 -14.99 13.31
CA ARG A 159 -1.44 -15.37 14.58
C ARG A 159 -0.54 -14.24 15.08
N GLY A 160 -0.76 -13.83 16.34
CA GLY A 160 -0.02 -12.72 16.96
C GLY A 160 -0.47 -11.32 16.56
N ALA A 161 -1.49 -11.18 15.71
CA ALA A 161 -2.02 -9.87 15.36
C ALA A 161 -2.77 -9.24 16.54
N PRO A 162 -2.51 -7.94 16.87
CA PRO A 162 -3.16 -7.25 17.98
C PRO A 162 -4.68 -7.14 17.85
N ILE A 163 -5.23 -7.32 16.65
CA ILE A 163 -6.66 -7.23 16.34
C ILE A 163 -7.50 -8.21 17.19
N ALA A 164 -6.92 -9.33 17.60
CA ALA A 164 -7.57 -10.36 18.42
C ALA A 164 -8.09 -9.82 19.78
N ARG A 165 -7.54 -8.72 20.30
CA ARG A 165 -7.97 -8.07 21.55
C ARG A 165 -9.41 -7.54 21.47
N HIS A 166 -9.90 -7.27 20.27
CA HIS A 166 -11.25 -6.73 20.04
C HIS A 166 -12.31 -7.81 19.85
N THR A 167 -11.94 -9.09 19.92
CA THR A 167 -12.84 -10.22 19.65
C THR A 167 -14.08 -10.20 20.54
N ALA A 168 -13.91 -10.05 21.87
CA ALA A 168 -15.02 -10.04 22.81
C ALA A 168 -15.86 -8.76 22.70
N ASP A 169 -15.22 -7.59 22.69
CA ASP A 169 -15.89 -6.29 22.70
C ASP A 169 -16.71 -6.01 21.43
N CYS A 170 -16.28 -6.57 20.30
CA CYS A 170 -16.94 -6.40 19.01
C CYS A 170 -17.72 -7.64 18.56
N GLY A 171 -17.85 -8.67 19.39
CA GLY A 171 -18.57 -9.90 19.05
C GLY A 171 -18.03 -10.61 17.80
N MET A 172 -16.71 -10.53 17.56
CA MET A 172 -16.12 -11.03 16.33
C MET A 172 -16.07 -12.55 16.31
N VAL A 173 -16.58 -13.15 15.26
CA VAL A 173 -16.55 -14.58 15.02
C VAL A 173 -15.65 -14.86 13.81
N TYR A 174 -14.68 -15.73 13.98
CA TYR A 174 -13.75 -16.13 12.93
C TYR A 174 -14.00 -17.56 12.49
N ASP A 175 -13.75 -17.85 11.22
CA ASP A 175 -13.78 -19.23 10.74
C ASP A 175 -12.68 -20.05 11.44
N LYS A 176 -12.94 -21.36 11.59
CA LYS A 176 -12.00 -22.29 12.20
C LYS A 176 -10.99 -22.83 11.19
N ILE A 177 -11.29 -22.71 9.92
CA ILE A 177 -10.46 -23.19 8.81
C ILE A 177 -9.69 -22.00 8.20
N PRO A 178 -8.36 -22.09 8.02
CA PRO A 178 -7.61 -21.04 7.32
C PRO A 178 -8.17 -20.77 5.92
N PRO A 179 -8.12 -19.53 5.47
CA PRO A 179 -7.46 -18.35 6.04
C PRO A 179 -8.37 -17.48 6.92
N TYR A 180 -8.65 -17.92 8.10
CA TYR A 180 -9.55 -17.33 9.10
C TYR A 180 -9.69 -15.81 9.10
#